data_5ee321fe9c6a0f42930c5a8686b24757
#
_entry.id   5ee321fe9c6a0f42930c5a8686b24757
#
_cell.length_a   1.000
_cell.length_b   1.000
_cell.length_c   1.000
_cell.angle_alpha   90.00
_cell.angle_beta   90.00
_cell.angle_gamma   90.00
#
_symmetry.space_group_name_H-M   'P 1'
#
loop_
_entity.id
_entity.type
_entity.pdbx_description
1 polymer ?
#
loop_
_entity_poly.entity_id
_entity_poly.type
_entity_poly.pdbx_seq_one_letter_code
_entity_poly.pdbx_strand_id
1 'polypeptide(L)'
;NFLNPDGGVSERLHLYKVISPVKDKLETLYKLLCCLGNQSTLVFCNHRESVDRVGKYLHSMKVYCETFHGGMEQDDRERALYKFRNGSCHIFISTDLAARGLDIPDIKNVVHYHLPVAEDGFIHRNGRTARWEADGSSYMILHSEEQLPSYIKEEPEEYLLPAVLPKPALPDFVTLYIGKGKKDKINKIDIVGFLSKKG
;
A
#
# COMPACT_ATOMS: atom_id res chain seq x y z
N ASN A 1 -10.56 18.81 3.07
CA ASN A 1 -11.08 18.61 4.42
C ASN A 1 -11.79 17.27 4.46
N PHE A 2 -11.12 16.23 4.98
CA PHE A 2 -11.64 14.86 5.11
C PHE A 2 -12.36 14.64 6.45
N LEU A 3 -12.44 15.66 7.25
CA LEU A 3 -13.24 15.69 8.45
C LEU A 3 -14.52 16.43 8.12
N ASN A 4 -15.66 15.91 8.56
CA ASN A 4 -16.85 16.72 8.68
C ASN A 4 -16.52 18.00 9.47
N PRO A 5 -17.22 19.12 9.28
CA PRO A 5 -17.03 20.33 10.09
C PRO A 5 -17.04 20.05 11.60
N ASP A 6 -17.62 18.93 12.02
CA ASP A 6 -17.73 18.46 13.42
C ASP A 6 -16.58 17.51 13.85
N GLY A 7 -15.53 17.31 13.04
CA GLY A 7 -14.33 16.54 13.40
C GLY A 7 -14.44 15.02 13.28
N GLY A 8 -15.49 14.47 12.65
CA GLY A 8 -15.66 13.05 12.38
C GLY A 8 -14.91 12.56 11.13
N VAL A 9 -14.68 11.25 11.05
CA VAL A 9 -14.19 10.58 9.82
C VAL A 9 -15.28 10.69 8.74
N SER A 10 -14.88 10.89 7.49
CA SER A 10 -15.83 10.95 6.37
C SER A 10 -16.72 9.70 6.33
N GLU A 11 -18.03 9.88 6.12
CA GLU A 11 -19.00 8.76 5.98
C GLU A 11 -18.63 7.76 4.88
N ARG A 12 -17.68 8.10 4.02
CA ARG A 12 -17.15 7.27 2.93
C ARG A 12 -15.90 6.47 3.27
N LEU A 13 -15.38 6.60 4.49
CA LEU A 13 -14.25 5.84 4.97
C LEU A 13 -14.71 4.74 5.92
N HIS A 14 -14.59 3.51 5.49
CA HIS A 14 -14.89 2.33 6.31
C HIS A 14 -13.67 1.96 7.14
N LEU A 15 -13.84 1.86 8.46
CA LEU A 15 -12.78 1.51 9.41
C LEU A 15 -12.90 0.05 9.83
N TYR A 16 -11.84 -0.72 9.63
CA TYR A 16 -11.76 -2.12 10.01
C TYR A 16 -10.59 -2.38 10.95
N LYS A 17 -10.79 -3.27 11.93
CA LYS A 17 -9.70 -3.90 12.68
C LYS A 17 -9.52 -5.33 12.21
N VAL A 18 -8.27 -5.78 12.09
CA VAL A 18 -7.88 -7.14 11.71
C VAL A 18 -7.02 -7.70 12.82
N ILE A 19 -7.50 -8.74 13.50
CA ILE A 19 -6.80 -9.28 14.66
C ILE A 19 -5.74 -10.30 14.22
N SER A 20 -4.51 -10.05 14.63
CA SER A 20 -3.39 -10.98 14.47
C SER A 20 -3.29 -11.88 15.70
N PRO A 21 -3.23 -13.22 15.54
CA PRO A 21 -3.12 -14.14 16.66
C PRO A 21 -1.75 -14.07 17.36
N VAL A 22 -0.76 -13.44 16.72
CA VAL A 22 0.61 -13.30 17.21
C VAL A 22 1.11 -11.86 17.07
N LYS A 23 2.13 -11.48 17.87
CA LYS A 23 2.76 -10.15 17.80
C LYS A 23 3.37 -9.83 16.44
N ASP A 24 3.89 -10.85 15.76
CA ASP A 24 4.36 -10.71 14.39
C ASP A 24 3.17 -10.74 13.42
N LYS A 25 2.81 -9.57 12.93
CA LYS A 25 1.62 -9.36 12.10
C LYS A 25 1.81 -9.64 10.62
N LEU A 26 2.98 -10.17 10.20
CA LEU A 26 3.32 -10.39 8.79
C LEU A 26 2.36 -11.35 8.09
N GLU A 27 2.05 -12.48 8.73
CA GLU A 27 1.12 -13.46 8.15
C GLU A 27 -0.31 -12.89 8.03
N THR A 28 -0.74 -12.13 9.04
CA THR A 28 -2.05 -11.46 9.00
C THR A 28 -2.11 -10.42 7.90
N LEU A 29 -1.06 -9.63 7.71
CA LEU A 29 -0.95 -8.69 6.58
C LEU A 29 -1.02 -9.43 5.24
N TYR A 30 -0.25 -10.51 5.08
CA TYR A 30 -0.29 -11.32 3.86
C TYR A 30 -1.71 -11.82 3.55
N LYS A 31 -2.38 -12.39 4.54
CA LYS A 31 -3.77 -12.88 4.39
C LYS A 31 -4.73 -11.77 3.98
N LEU A 32 -4.64 -10.61 4.64
CA LEU A 32 -5.44 -9.45 4.29
C LEU A 32 -5.19 -9.01 2.84
N LEU A 33 -3.93 -8.87 2.42
CA LEU A 33 -3.58 -8.46 1.06
C LEU A 33 -4.08 -9.46 -0.01
N CYS A 34 -4.08 -10.76 0.28
CA CYS A 34 -4.70 -11.75 -0.58
C CYS A 34 -6.20 -11.50 -0.75
N CYS A 35 -6.90 -11.12 0.33
CA CYS A 35 -8.34 -10.81 0.29
C CYS A 35 -8.64 -9.50 -0.46
N LEU A 36 -7.76 -8.50 -0.36
CA LEU A 36 -7.91 -7.22 -1.06
C LEU A 36 -7.64 -7.33 -2.57
N GLY A 37 -6.93 -8.38 -3.00
CA GLY A 37 -6.70 -8.68 -4.41
C GLY A 37 -5.86 -7.62 -5.12
N ASN A 38 -6.33 -7.18 -6.30
CA ASN A 38 -5.66 -6.18 -7.13
C ASN A 38 -6.10 -4.73 -6.85
N GLN A 39 -6.79 -4.50 -5.73
CA GLN A 39 -7.15 -3.14 -5.33
C GLN A 39 -5.92 -2.36 -4.89
N SER A 40 -5.84 -1.08 -5.28
CA SER A 40 -4.76 -0.19 -4.87
C SER A 40 -4.69 -0.06 -3.35
N THR A 41 -3.58 -0.49 -2.77
CA THR A 41 -3.41 -0.60 -1.32
C THR A 41 -2.11 0.05 -0.88
N LEU A 42 -2.21 0.96 0.09
CA LEU A 42 -1.06 1.61 0.73
C LEU A 42 -0.90 1.07 2.15
N VAL A 43 0.22 0.40 2.41
CA VAL A 43 0.57 -0.16 3.72
C VAL A 43 1.52 0.78 4.45
N PHE A 44 1.15 1.22 5.64
CA PHE A 44 1.95 2.11 6.47
C PHE A 44 2.71 1.38 7.57
N CYS A 45 4.01 1.60 7.60
CA CYS A 45 4.91 1.23 8.69
C CYS A 45 5.49 2.48 9.36
N ASN A 46 5.78 2.41 10.67
CA ASN A 46 6.34 3.55 11.40
C ASN A 46 7.84 3.76 11.12
N HIS A 47 8.57 2.71 10.71
CA HIS A 47 10.01 2.72 10.50
C HIS A 47 10.40 2.11 9.15
N ARG A 48 11.49 2.62 8.54
CA ARG A 48 12.01 2.13 7.26
C ARG A 48 12.41 0.66 7.30
N GLU A 49 12.99 0.22 8.42
CA GLU A 49 13.40 -1.17 8.64
C GLU A 49 12.19 -2.12 8.60
N SER A 50 11.04 -1.65 9.08
CA SER A 50 9.77 -2.39 8.98
C SER A 50 9.24 -2.42 7.56
N VAL A 51 9.41 -1.35 6.78
CA VAL A 51 9.06 -1.33 5.34
C VAL A 51 9.85 -2.40 4.60
N ASP A 52 11.18 -2.46 4.80
CA ASP A 52 12.05 -3.46 4.17
C ASP A 52 11.70 -4.88 4.60
N ARG A 53 11.44 -5.09 5.90
CA ARG A 53 11.07 -6.39 6.44
C ARG A 53 9.75 -6.90 5.86
N VAL A 54 8.74 -6.05 5.82
CA VAL A 54 7.43 -6.36 5.24
C VAL A 54 7.57 -6.66 3.75
N GLY A 55 8.29 -5.83 3.00
CA GLY A 55 8.54 -6.03 1.57
C GLY A 55 9.24 -7.37 1.28
N LYS A 56 10.31 -7.69 2.00
CA LYS A 56 11.03 -8.96 1.87
C LYS A 56 10.12 -10.17 2.15
N TYR A 57 9.33 -10.09 3.20
CA TYR A 57 8.39 -11.16 3.54
C TYR A 57 7.35 -11.35 2.44
N LEU A 58 6.70 -10.30 1.97
CA LEU A 58 5.68 -10.37 0.93
C LEU A 58 6.25 -10.89 -0.39
N HIS A 59 7.45 -10.46 -0.78
CA HIS A 59 8.14 -11.01 -1.96
C HIS A 59 8.42 -12.51 -1.82
N SER A 60 8.82 -12.99 -0.63
CA SER A 60 9.01 -14.43 -0.39
C SER A 60 7.72 -15.23 -0.52
N MET A 61 6.58 -14.59 -0.25
CA MET A 61 5.23 -15.14 -0.40
C MET A 61 4.64 -14.93 -1.81
N LYS A 62 5.47 -14.48 -2.78
CA LYS A 62 5.07 -14.21 -4.17
C LYS A 62 4.01 -13.11 -4.33
N VAL A 63 3.97 -12.16 -3.40
CA VAL A 63 3.14 -10.96 -3.50
C VAL A 63 3.93 -9.85 -4.20
N TYR A 64 3.35 -9.29 -5.25
CA TYR A 64 3.92 -8.14 -5.96
C TYR A 64 3.67 -6.86 -5.17
N CYS A 65 4.71 -6.28 -4.62
CA CYS A 65 4.65 -5.03 -3.86
C CYS A 65 5.90 -4.19 -4.09
N GLU A 66 5.78 -2.88 -3.91
CA GLU A 66 6.90 -1.94 -3.93
C GLU A 66 7.08 -1.31 -2.55
N THR A 67 8.33 -1.16 -2.14
CA THR A 67 8.72 -0.46 -0.91
C THR A 67 9.14 0.96 -1.21
N PHE A 68 8.87 1.88 -0.26
CA PHE A 68 9.19 3.28 -0.43
C PHE A 68 9.51 3.96 0.90
N HIS A 69 10.76 4.38 1.07
CA HIS A 69 11.21 5.12 2.26
C HIS A 69 12.43 6.00 1.96
N GLY A 70 12.73 6.93 2.86
CA GLY A 70 13.79 7.90 2.65
C GLY A 70 15.23 7.36 2.61
N GLY A 71 15.43 6.09 2.97
CA GLY A 71 16.74 5.42 2.88
C GLY A 71 17.05 4.79 1.52
N MET A 72 16.09 4.84 0.57
CA MET A 72 16.28 4.30 -0.78
C MET A 72 16.97 5.33 -1.68
N GLU A 73 17.71 4.85 -2.67
CA GLU A 73 18.24 5.67 -3.75
C GLU A 73 17.11 6.33 -4.55
N GLN A 74 17.35 7.53 -5.09
CA GLN A 74 16.33 8.29 -5.80
C GLN A 74 15.75 7.54 -7.00
N ASP A 75 16.59 6.88 -7.79
CA ASP A 75 16.15 6.09 -8.95
C ASP A 75 15.22 4.95 -8.56
N ASP A 76 15.48 4.26 -7.45
CA ASP A 76 14.65 3.16 -6.97
C ASP A 76 13.30 3.69 -6.45
N ARG A 77 13.31 4.86 -5.80
CA ARG A 77 12.07 5.54 -5.38
C ARG A 77 11.21 5.92 -6.58
N GLU A 78 11.79 6.48 -7.62
CA GLU A 78 11.08 6.85 -8.84
C GLU A 78 10.51 5.62 -9.56
N ARG A 79 11.27 4.52 -9.63
CA ARG A 79 10.81 3.25 -10.23
C ARG A 79 9.64 2.66 -9.46
N ALA A 80 9.73 2.62 -8.12
CA ALA A 80 8.66 2.09 -7.28
C ALA A 80 7.37 2.90 -7.46
N LEU A 81 7.46 4.23 -7.44
CA LEU A 81 6.33 5.12 -7.64
C LEU A 81 5.73 4.98 -9.05
N TYR A 82 6.58 4.86 -10.07
CA TYR A 82 6.13 4.67 -11.46
C TYR A 82 5.35 3.36 -11.64
N LYS A 83 5.85 2.26 -11.08
CA LYS A 83 5.16 0.96 -11.13
C LYS A 83 3.80 1.00 -10.43
N PHE A 84 3.71 1.70 -9.32
CA PHE A 84 2.46 1.86 -8.60
C PHE A 84 1.46 2.69 -9.39
N ARG A 85 1.89 3.81 -9.99
CA ARG A 85 1.05 4.69 -10.79
C ARG A 85 0.51 4.04 -12.07
N ASN A 86 1.31 3.20 -12.72
CA ASN A 86 0.91 2.57 -13.98
C ASN A 86 0.17 1.24 -13.81
N GLY A 87 -0.11 0.80 -12.57
CA GLY A 87 -0.82 -0.44 -12.29
C GLY A 87 0.02 -1.71 -12.42
N SER A 88 1.35 -1.61 -12.57
CA SER A 88 2.25 -2.78 -12.52
C SER A 88 2.46 -3.30 -11.08
N CYS A 89 2.00 -2.55 -10.10
CA CYS A 89 1.99 -2.93 -8.69
C CYS A 89 0.77 -2.31 -8.02
N HIS A 90 0.04 -3.09 -7.24
CA HIS A 90 -1.15 -2.63 -6.52
C HIS A 90 -0.90 -2.38 -5.03
N ILE A 91 0.24 -2.83 -4.51
CA ILE A 91 0.59 -2.74 -3.09
C ILE A 91 1.85 -1.89 -2.93
N PHE A 92 1.72 -0.79 -2.20
CA PHE A 92 2.80 0.14 -1.92
C PHE A 92 3.02 0.23 -0.41
N ILE A 93 4.23 -0.05 0.05
CA ILE A 93 4.58 -0.09 1.48
C ILE A 93 5.46 1.11 1.79
N SER A 94 5.05 1.96 2.72
CA SER A 94 5.76 3.22 2.98
C SER A 94 5.76 3.63 4.44
N THR A 95 6.64 4.57 4.77
CA THR A 95 6.57 5.35 6.00
C THR A 95 5.77 6.63 5.76
N ASP A 96 5.25 7.24 6.84
CA ASP A 96 4.53 8.52 6.77
C ASP A 96 5.34 9.61 6.08
N LEU A 97 6.61 9.76 6.50
CA LEU A 97 7.48 10.81 5.99
C LEU A 97 7.72 10.67 4.49
N ALA A 98 7.92 9.44 4.03
CA ALA A 98 8.16 9.18 2.61
C ALA A 98 6.90 9.37 1.76
N ALA A 99 5.72 9.01 2.29
CA ALA A 99 4.45 9.15 1.60
C ALA A 99 3.93 10.61 1.53
N ARG A 100 4.46 11.50 2.37
CA ARG A 100 4.07 12.93 2.34
C ARG A 100 4.49 13.59 1.04
N GLY A 101 3.58 14.35 0.44
CA GLY A 101 3.86 15.08 -0.81
C GLY A 101 3.95 14.22 -2.06
N LEU A 102 3.79 12.89 -1.96
CA LEU A 102 3.69 12.05 -3.13
C LEU A 102 2.35 12.27 -3.82
N ASP A 103 2.43 12.50 -5.11
CA ASP A 103 1.29 12.42 -6.01
C ASP A 103 1.01 10.94 -6.30
N ILE A 104 0.23 10.33 -5.40
CA ILE A 104 -0.22 8.94 -5.51
C ILE A 104 -1.66 8.98 -6.01
N PRO A 105 -2.03 8.15 -7.00
CA PRO A 105 -3.42 8.05 -7.46
C PRO A 105 -4.35 7.62 -6.31
N ASP A 106 -5.64 7.72 -6.51
CA ASP A 106 -6.64 7.34 -5.51
C ASP A 106 -6.41 5.91 -5.01
N ILE A 107 -6.19 5.81 -3.70
CA ILE A 107 -5.95 4.56 -3.01
C ILE A 107 -7.30 4.01 -2.55
N LYS A 108 -7.58 2.74 -2.86
CA LYS A 108 -8.80 2.08 -2.40
C LYS A 108 -8.68 1.68 -0.93
N ASN A 109 -7.51 1.17 -0.53
CA ASN A 109 -7.28 0.64 0.80
C ASN A 109 -6.05 1.26 1.47
N VAL A 110 -6.18 1.68 2.71
CA VAL A 110 -5.07 2.03 3.60
C VAL A 110 -4.95 0.94 4.65
N VAL A 111 -3.74 0.41 4.85
CA VAL A 111 -3.47 -0.60 5.88
C VAL A 111 -2.46 -0.04 6.87
N HIS A 112 -2.84 0.05 8.13
CA HIS A 112 -1.95 0.39 9.23
C HIS A 112 -1.31 -0.90 9.76
N TYR A 113 -0.15 -1.27 9.24
CA TYR A 113 0.66 -2.36 9.81
C TYR A 113 1.16 -1.99 11.19
N HIS A 114 1.53 -0.72 11.38
CA HIS A 114 1.70 -0.07 12.67
C HIS A 114 0.75 1.13 12.74
N LEU A 115 0.04 1.25 13.84
CA LEU A 115 -0.75 2.45 14.09
C LEU A 115 0.17 3.68 14.28
N PRO A 116 -0.22 4.85 13.80
CA PRO A 116 0.52 6.07 14.08
C PRO A 116 0.42 6.46 15.55
N VAL A 117 1.45 7.14 16.04
CA VAL A 117 1.50 7.58 17.45
C VAL A 117 0.48 8.68 17.76
N ALA A 118 0.15 9.51 16.77
CA ALA A 118 -0.73 10.66 16.91
C ALA A 118 -1.89 10.65 15.92
N GLU A 119 -2.98 11.30 16.30
CA GLU A 119 -4.20 11.46 15.50
C GLU A 119 -3.93 12.06 14.12
N ASP A 120 -3.09 13.10 14.05
CA ASP A 120 -2.70 13.73 12.77
C ASP A 120 -2.12 12.72 11.77
N GLY A 121 -1.29 11.79 12.26
CA GLY A 121 -0.78 10.71 11.41
C GLY A 121 -1.88 9.80 10.89
N PHE A 122 -2.86 9.48 11.71
CA PHE A 122 -4.01 8.66 11.31
C PHE A 122 -4.86 9.37 10.24
N ILE A 123 -5.16 10.64 10.45
CA ILE A 123 -5.90 11.48 9.51
C ILE A 123 -5.14 11.59 8.17
N HIS A 124 -3.84 11.88 8.19
CA HIS A 124 -3.02 12.02 6.99
C HIS A 124 -2.89 10.71 6.19
N ARG A 125 -2.79 9.55 6.88
CA ARG A 125 -2.77 8.24 6.22
C ARG A 125 -4.09 7.94 5.55
N ASN A 126 -5.19 8.11 6.27
CA ASN A 126 -6.54 7.87 5.74
C ASN A 126 -6.93 8.88 4.66
N GLY A 127 -6.37 10.09 4.70
CA GLY A 127 -6.52 11.08 3.63
C GLY A 127 -5.88 10.67 2.29
N ARG A 128 -5.31 9.48 2.16
CA ARG A 128 -4.87 8.89 0.88
C ARG A 128 -5.97 8.09 0.19
N THR A 129 -7.03 7.76 0.89
CA THR A 129 -8.23 7.08 0.38
C THR A 129 -9.47 7.94 0.57
N ALA A 130 -10.60 7.50 0.06
CA ALA A 130 -11.89 8.20 0.13
C ALA A 130 -11.85 9.66 -0.37
N ARG A 131 -11.11 9.92 -1.44
CA ARG A 131 -11.05 11.23 -2.09
C ARG A 131 -12.15 11.36 -3.16
N TRP A 132 -12.58 12.60 -3.43
CA TRP A 132 -13.41 12.95 -4.58
C TRP A 132 -14.64 12.03 -4.77
N GLU A 133 -15.41 11.80 -3.70
CA GLU A 133 -16.64 10.98 -3.75
C GLU A 133 -16.43 9.46 -3.86
N ALA A 134 -15.20 8.95 -3.79
CA ALA A 134 -14.93 7.53 -3.77
C ALA A 134 -14.96 6.95 -2.35
N ASP A 135 -15.56 5.76 -2.20
CA ASP A 135 -15.48 4.98 -0.96
C ASP A 135 -14.08 4.42 -0.77
N GLY A 136 -13.58 4.50 0.45
CA GLY A 136 -12.29 3.96 0.84
C GLY A 136 -12.37 3.10 2.09
N SER A 137 -11.39 2.21 2.26
CA SER A 137 -11.30 1.35 3.44
C SER A 137 -9.97 1.51 4.16
N SER A 138 -10.02 1.52 5.47
CA SER A 138 -8.85 1.62 6.35
C SER A 138 -8.81 0.42 7.28
N TYR A 139 -7.73 -0.33 7.24
CA TYR A 139 -7.53 -1.56 8.00
C TYR A 139 -6.42 -1.35 9.04
N MET A 140 -6.71 -1.67 10.29
CA MET A 140 -5.77 -1.61 11.40
C MET A 140 -5.41 -3.03 11.83
N ILE A 141 -4.17 -3.46 11.63
CA ILE A 141 -3.73 -4.78 12.07
C ILE A 141 -3.25 -4.69 13.51
N LEU A 142 -3.95 -5.37 14.40
CA LEU A 142 -3.69 -5.39 15.83
C LEU A 142 -3.36 -6.81 16.28
N HIS A 143 -2.41 -7.00 17.18
CA HIS A 143 -2.34 -8.25 17.93
C HIS A 143 -3.19 -8.16 19.20
N SER A 144 -3.47 -9.30 19.82
CA SER A 144 -4.43 -9.42 20.94
C SER A 144 -4.13 -8.56 22.16
N GLU A 145 -2.88 -8.13 22.34
CA GLU A 145 -2.45 -7.26 23.46
C GLU A 145 -2.40 -5.77 23.07
N GLU A 146 -2.57 -5.42 21.78
CA GLU A 146 -2.62 -4.03 21.33
C GLU A 146 -4.01 -3.45 21.59
N GLN A 147 -4.02 -2.26 22.14
CA GLN A 147 -5.24 -1.48 22.33
C GLN A 147 -5.35 -0.42 21.23
N LEU A 148 -6.58 -0.13 20.85
CA LEU A 148 -6.85 1.00 19.97
C LEU A 148 -6.44 2.30 20.67
N PRO A 149 -5.72 3.19 19.97
CA PRO A 149 -5.41 4.51 20.49
C PRO A 149 -6.68 5.31 20.80
N SER A 150 -6.62 6.17 21.81
CA SER A 150 -7.75 7.00 22.27
C SER A 150 -8.27 8.00 21.23
N TYR A 151 -7.50 8.28 20.18
CA TYR A 151 -7.95 9.13 19.08
C TYR A 151 -8.91 8.42 18.10
N ILE A 152 -9.01 7.09 18.15
CA ILE A 152 -10.00 6.32 17.41
C ILE A 152 -11.25 6.24 18.28
N LYS A 153 -12.22 7.11 17.99
CA LYS A 153 -13.42 7.31 18.83
C LYS A 153 -14.51 6.29 18.55
N GLU A 154 -14.60 5.83 17.31
CA GLU A 154 -15.58 4.84 16.87
C GLU A 154 -14.92 3.47 16.85
N GLU A 155 -15.59 2.47 17.43
CA GLU A 155 -15.09 1.08 17.41
C GLU A 155 -15.11 0.57 15.97
N PRO A 156 -13.94 0.22 15.38
CA PRO A 156 -13.89 -0.29 14.02
C PRO A 156 -14.55 -1.66 13.91
N GLU A 157 -15.19 -1.92 12.78
CA GLU A 157 -15.73 -3.23 12.47
C GLU A 157 -14.60 -4.27 12.39
N GLU A 158 -14.82 -5.47 12.93
CA GLU A 158 -13.84 -6.54 12.81
C GLU A 158 -13.89 -7.19 11.43
N TYR A 159 -12.79 -7.10 10.68
CA TYR A 159 -12.64 -7.78 9.40
C TYR A 159 -12.14 -9.20 9.62
N LEU A 160 -13.03 -10.17 9.43
CA LEU A 160 -12.72 -11.58 9.59
C LEU A 160 -12.03 -12.13 8.34
N LEU A 161 -10.82 -12.64 8.52
CA LEU A 161 -10.08 -13.29 7.44
C LEU A 161 -10.69 -14.66 7.14
N PRO A 162 -10.96 -15.01 5.86
CA PRO A 162 -11.56 -16.28 5.51
C PRO A 162 -10.60 -17.45 5.76
N ALA A 163 -11.16 -18.63 6.07
CA ALA A 163 -10.38 -19.85 6.26
C ALA A 163 -9.63 -20.29 4.99
N VAL A 164 -10.26 -20.08 3.82
CA VAL A 164 -9.66 -20.34 2.50
C VAL A 164 -9.30 -19.02 1.87
N LEU A 165 -8.00 -18.79 1.68
CA LEU A 165 -7.47 -17.55 1.13
C LEU A 165 -7.46 -17.57 -0.40
N PRO A 166 -7.79 -16.44 -1.04
CA PRO A 166 -7.48 -16.23 -2.45
C PRO A 166 -5.95 -16.31 -2.67
N LYS A 167 -5.55 -16.66 -3.87
CA LYS A 167 -4.15 -16.51 -4.27
C LYS A 167 -3.77 -15.02 -4.31
N PRO A 168 -2.50 -14.67 -4.05
CA PRO A 168 -2.04 -13.31 -4.28
C PRO A 168 -2.38 -12.85 -5.70
N ALA A 169 -2.91 -11.63 -5.81
CA ALA A 169 -3.23 -11.06 -7.11
C ALA A 169 -1.96 -10.84 -7.94
N LEU A 170 -2.05 -11.10 -9.22
CA LEU A 170 -1.00 -10.76 -10.18
C LEU A 170 -1.24 -9.33 -10.69
N PRO A 171 -0.19 -8.57 -11.01
CA PRO A 171 -0.35 -7.26 -11.63
C PRO A 171 -0.90 -7.43 -13.06
N ASP A 172 -1.76 -6.48 -13.47
CA ASP A 172 -2.35 -6.47 -14.81
C ASP A 172 -1.30 -6.13 -15.89
N PHE A 173 -0.23 -5.44 -15.49
CA PHE A 173 0.84 -4.97 -16.37
C PHE A 173 2.21 -5.31 -15.80
N VAL A 174 3.20 -5.42 -16.68
CA VAL A 174 4.61 -5.54 -16.31
C VAL A 174 5.36 -4.30 -16.77
N THR A 175 6.07 -3.66 -15.85
CA THR A 175 6.96 -2.54 -16.21
C THR A 175 8.29 -3.08 -16.71
N LEU A 176 8.61 -2.78 -17.96
CA LEU A 176 9.93 -3.00 -18.52
C LEU A 176 10.76 -1.73 -18.41
N TYR A 177 11.85 -1.79 -17.66
CA TYR A 177 12.83 -0.70 -17.59
C TYR A 177 13.96 -0.91 -18.58
N ILE A 178 14.18 0.07 -19.43
CA ILE A 178 15.26 0.08 -20.42
C ILE A 178 16.19 1.23 -20.08
N GLY A 179 17.36 0.90 -19.51
CA GLY A 179 18.36 1.87 -19.07
C GLY A 179 19.14 2.58 -20.20
N LYS A 180 18.70 2.42 -21.46
CA LYS A 180 19.32 3.01 -22.65
C LYS A 180 18.27 3.71 -23.52
N GLY A 181 18.67 4.73 -24.25
CA GLY A 181 17.76 5.55 -25.04
C GLY A 181 18.38 6.13 -26.29
N LYS A 182 17.85 7.26 -26.77
CA LYS A 182 18.31 7.93 -28.02
C LYS A 182 19.82 8.18 -28.05
N LYS A 183 20.44 8.51 -26.92
CA LYS A 183 21.90 8.70 -26.83
C LYS A 183 22.67 7.40 -27.12
N ASP A 184 22.06 6.25 -26.87
CA ASP A 184 22.62 4.92 -27.13
C ASP A 184 22.13 4.34 -28.48
N LYS A 185 21.52 5.17 -29.33
CA LYS A 185 20.92 4.79 -30.62
C LYS A 185 19.77 3.79 -30.51
N ILE A 186 19.07 3.76 -29.36
CA ILE A 186 17.87 2.95 -29.16
C ILE A 186 16.66 3.89 -29.16
N ASN A 187 15.69 3.62 -30.01
CA ASN A 187 14.45 4.36 -30.11
C ASN A 187 13.22 3.47 -29.77
N LYS A 188 12.06 4.09 -29.68
CA LYS A 188 10.81 3.39 -29.34
C LYS A 188 10.46 2.27 -30.29
N ILE A 189 10.77 2.42 -31.60
CA ILE A 189 10.44 1.45 -32.63
C ILE A 189 11.32 0.20 -32.49
N ASP A 190 12.59 0.36 -32.11
CA ASP A 190 13.50 -0.76 -31.85
C ASP A 190 13.01 -1.63 -30.71
N ILE A 191 12.51 -0.99 -29.65
CA ILE A 191 11.97 -1.67 -28.47
C ILE A 191 10.70 -2.43 -28.84
N VAL A 192 9.75 -1.77 -29.52
CA VAL A 192 8.50 -2.40 -29.96
C VAL A 192 8.79 -3.56 -30.90
N GLY A 193 9.71 -3.36 -31.87
CA GLY A 193 10.11 -4.41 -32.80
C GLY A 193 10.74 -5.63 -32.11
N PHE A 194 11.55 -5.41 -31.07
CA PHE A 194 12.12 -6.49 -30.26
C PHE A 194 11.06 -7.28 -29.51
N LEU A 195 10.13 -6.59 -28.86
CA LEU A 195 9.06 -7.22 -28.08
C LEU A 195 8.10 -8.01 -28.99
N SER A 196 7.76 -7.46 -30.17
CA SER A 196 6.86 -8.09 -31.13
C SER A 196 7.44 -9.36 -31.79
N LYS A 197 8.78 -9.49 -31.85
CA LYS A 197 9.44 -10.68 -32.40
C LYS A 197 9.53 -11.86 -31.46
N LYS A 198 9.26 -11.65 -30.19
CA LYS A 198 9.36 -12.65 -29.11
C LYS A 198 8.00 -13.04 -28.51
N GLY A 199 6.91 -12.44 -28.98
CA GLY A 199 5.53 -12.76 -28.59
C GLY A 199 4.85 -13.75 -29.51
#